data_0984fa2abd9ed3d196790e8e21972d4b
#
_entry.id   0984fa2abd9ed3d196790e8e21972d4b
#
_cell.length_a   1.000
_cell.length_b   1.000
_cell.length_c   1.000
_cell.angle_alpha   90.00
_cell.angle_beta   90.00
_cell.angle_gamma   90.00
#
_symmetry.space_group_name_H-M   'P 1'
#
loop_
_entity.id
_entity.type
_entity.pdbx_description
1 polymer ?
#
loop_
_entity_poly.entity_id
_entity_poly.type
_entity_poly.pdbx_seq_one_letter_code
_entity_poly.pdbx_strand_id
1 'polypeptide(L)'
;MTTLWGGRFSQRPDPLAARFTHSIGFDQRLWDADITGSIAWARAICRAGLLTEAERDRLIEGLEAVRAEWASGTFVIHPDDEDIHTANERRLGEIIGKDLAGKLHTGRSRNDQVVTDVRLWLRDVSRRLRDALIDLQKAAIERAEAGMDVLMPGYTHLQRAQPVRFALWMMAYFWMWQRDRERLDDLMRRADLCPLGAGALAGNPFSVDRHALAEDLGFPDITQNAMDTVSDRDFILEFLSWAAILGVHLSRLAADLTLWCTAEFGFVTLSDKHSTGSSLMPQKKNPDTLELLRGKAGRLIGDLTALLTVVKGLPLTYNSDLQEDKERLFDAADTLMAALPLAAAVLREMTIHPDRMAAALSDDLLATDLADYLVRKGMPFRESHHVVGRVVRRAEELGIPLSQLPLSELQAISPLFDQDVKDVWDFERSVERRRSAGGTARAAIEVQIAQARKLVEE
;
A
#
# COMPACT_ATOMS: atom_id res chain seq x y z
N MET A 1 -19.71 -40.61 6.43
CA MET A 1 -18.49 -39.78 6.50
C MET A 1 -18.26 -39.41 7.94
N THR A 2 -17.10 -39.64 8.44
CA THR A 2 -16.71 -39.29 9.81
C THR A 2 -16.05 -37.91 9.72
N THR A 3 -16.60 -36.91 10.41
CA THR A 3 -15.90 -35.64 10.65
C THR A 3 -14.57 -35.94 11.36
N LEU A 4 -13.53 -35.19 11.12
CA LEU A 4 -12.20 -35.36 11.74
C LEU A 4 -12.27 -35.35 13.29
N TRP A 5 -13.32 -34.73 13.87
CA TRP A 5 -13.55 -34.62 15.32
C TRP A 5 -14.78 -35.37 15.83
N GLY A 6 -15.30 -36.35 15.05
CA GLY A 6 -16.61 -36.96 15.25
C GLY A 6 -16.77 -37.93 16.42
N GLY A 7 -15.70 -38.40 17.09
CA GLY A 7 -15.76 -39.48 18.04
C GLY A 7 -16.65 -39.30 19.29
N ARG A 8 -16.89 -38.06 19.71
CA ARG A 8 -17.74 -37.69 20.85
C ARG A 8 -19.20 -37.44 20.47
N PHE A 9 -19.44 -37.04 19.21
CA PHE A 9 -20.75 -36.55 18.79
C PHE A 9 -21.62 -37.67 18.23
N SER A 10 -22.86 -37.73 18.66
CA SER A 10 -23.85 -38.72 18.22
C SER A 10 -24.66 -38.28 17.00
N GLN A 11 -24.56 -36.99 16.62
CA GLN A 11 -25.28 -36.42 15.50
C GLN A 11 -24.31 -35.70 14.54
N ARG A 12 -24.70 -35.64 13.25
CA ARG A 12 -23.99 -34.84 12.26
C ARG A 12 -24.26 -33.35 12.49
N PRO A 13 -23.35 -32.44 12.10
CA PRO A 13 -23.61 -31.01 12.09
C PRO A 13 -24.85 -30.68 11.24
N ASP A 14 -25.62 -29.72 11.71
CA ASP A 14 -26.71 -29.15 10.90
C ASP A 14 -26.13 -28.53 9.61
N PRO A 15 -26.75 -28.75 8.43
CA PRO A 15 -26.23 -28.20 7.17
C PRO A 15 -26.14 -26.67 7.13
N LEU A 16 -27.00 -25.93 7.90
CA LEU A 16 -26.90 -24.49 8.01
C LEU A 16 -25.72 -24.08 8.86
N ALA A 17 -25.49 -24.78 10.00
CA ALA A 17 -24.35 -24.55 10.86
C ALA A 17 -23.03 -24.83 10.10
N ALA A 18 -22.96 -25.96 9.39
CA ALA A 18 -21.79 -26.31 8.58
C ALA A 18 -21.46 -25.21 7.55
N ARG A 19 -22.44 -24.76 6.77
CA ARG A 19 -22.22 -23.65 5.80
C ARG A 19 -21.81 -22.34 6.46
N PHE A 20 -22.23 -22.07 7.67
CA PHE A 20 -21.91 -20.85 8.39
C PHE A 20 -20.48 -20.86 8.96
N THR A 21 -19.96 -22.06 9.30
CA THR A 21 -18.64 -22.23 9.92
C THR A 21 -17.53 -22.57 8.93
N HIS A 22 -17.88 -23.06 7.73
CA HIS A 22 -16.88 -23.43 6.72
C HIS A 22 -16.16 -22.20 6.16
N SER A 23 -14.84 -22.30 6.02
CA SER A 23 -13.98 -21.23 5.51
C SER A 23 -13.40 -21.52 4.12
N ILE A 24 -13.60 -22.72 3.58
CA ILE A 24 -13.03 -23.14 2.28
C ILE A 24 -13.35 -22.16 1.14
N GLY A 25 -14.48 -21.43 1.20
CA GLY A 25 -14.88 -20.45 0.19
C GLY A 25 -13.86 -19.33 -0.02
N PHE A 26 -13.13 -18.95 1.02
CA PHE A 26 -12.11 -17.89 0.95
C PHE A 26 -10.70 -18.38 1.28
N ASP A 27 -10.52 -19.37 2.19
CA ASP A 27 -9.19 -19.82 2.64
C ASP A 27 -8.51 -20.77 1.64
N GLN A 28 -9.21 -21.26 0.63
CA GLN A 28 -8.61 -22.05 -0.46
C GLN A 28 -7.40 -21.38 -1.10
N ARG A 29 -7.29 -20.06 -1.06
CA ARG A 29 -6.11 -19.34 -1.59
C ARG A 29 -4.83 -19.53 -0.76
N LEU A 30 -4.92 -20.18 0.40
CA LEU A 30 -3.77 -20.59 1.21
C LEU A 30 -3.21 -21.97 0.80
N TRP A 31 -3.71 -22.61 -0.26
CA TRP A 31 -3.40 -23.98 -0.64
C TRP A 31 -1.89 -24.27 -0.72
N ASP A 32 -1.10 -23.38 -1.29
CA ASP A 32 0.35 -23.56 -1.43
C ASP A 32 1.09 -23.36 -0.10
N ALA A 33 0.66 -22.40 0.71
CA ALA A 33 1.18 -22.17 2.05
C ALA A 33 0.92 -23.37 2.97
N ASP A 34 -0.30 -23.93 2.95
CA ASP A 34 -0.66 -25.13 3.73
C ASP A 34 0.16 -26.36 3.32
N ILE A 35 0.34 -26.58 2.01
CA ILE A 35 1.19 -27.68 1.52
C ILE A 35 2.64 -27.48 1.92
N THR A 36 3.16 -26.25 1.82
CA THR A 36 4.53 -25.89 2.24
C THR A 36 4.72 -26.13 3.73
N GLY A 37 3.79 -25.68 4.57
CA GLY A 37 3.77 -25.94 6.00
C GLY A 37 3.70 -27.43 6.33
N SER A 38 2.86 -28.18 5.61
CA SER A 38 2.69 -29.63 5.78
C SER A 38 3.93 -30.42 5.40
N ILE A 39 4.65 -30.05 4.35
CA ILE A 39 5.92 -30.67 3.95
C ILE A 39 6.99 -30.45 5.04
N ALA A 40 7.13 -29.23 5.53
CA ALA A 40 8.06 -28.91 6.61
C ALA A 40 7.69 -29.66 7.90
N TRP A 41 6.40 -29.77 8.19
CA TRP A 41 5.91 -30.54 9.33
C TRP A 41 6.23 -32.04 9.22
N ALA A 42 6.04 -32.68 8.05
CA ALA A 42 6.42 -34.08 7.82
C ALA A 42 7.91 -34.32 8.08
N ARG A 43 8.79 -33.39 7.67
CA ARG A 43 10.23 -33.45 7.99
C ARG A 43 10.49 -33.31 9.48
N ALA A 44 9.81 -32.40 10.16
CA ALA A 44 10.00 -32.14 11.58
C ALA A 44 9.58 -33.33 12.44
N ILE A 45 8.41 -33.94 12.19
CA ILE A 45 7.96 -35.14 12.96
C ILE A 45 8.76 -36.40 12.60
N CYS A 46 9.37 -36.50 11.41
CA CYS A 46 10.34 -37.52 11.08
C CYS A 46 11.63 -37.35 11.91
N ARG A 47 12.17 -36.12 12.01
CA ARG A 47 13.33 -35.82 12.89
C ARG A 47 13.04 -36.15 14.35
N ALA A 48 11.79 -35.97 14.80
CA ALA A 48 11.34 -36.33 16.14
C ALA A 48 11.09 -37.84 16.32
N GLY A 49 11.31 -38.68 15.30
CA GLY A 49 11.17 -40.14 15.38
C GLY A 49 9.72 -40.66 15.29
N LEU A 50 8.77 -39.82 14.89
CA LEU A 50 7.35 -40.18 14.75
C LEU A 50 7.00 -40.74 13.38
N LEU A 51 7.86 -40.55 12.39
CA LEU A 51 7.78 -41.12 11.05
C LEU A 51 9.12 -41.78 10.69
N THR A 52 9.07 -42.84 9.92
CA THR A 52 10.24 -43.31 9.18
C THR A 52 10.56 -42.38 7.99
N GLU A 53 11.78 -42.45 7.48
CA GLU A 53 12.15 -41.68 6.29
C GLU A 53 11.29 -42.01 5.08
N ALA A 54 10.97 -43.30 4.89
CA ALA A 54 10.11 -43.76 3.80
C ALA A 54 8.67 -43.19 3.91
N GLU A 55 8.13 -43.08 5.13
CA GLU A 55 6.81 -42.48 5.36
C GLU A 55 6.83 -40.99 5.11
N ARG A 56 7.88 -40.28 5.56
CA ARG A 56 8.11 -38.85 5.26
C ARG A 56 8.16 -38.63 3.76
N ASP A 57 8.96 -39.36 3.03
CA ASP A 57 9.15 -39.19 1.59
C ASP A 57 7.83 -39.45 0.85
N ARG A 58 7.09 -40.47 1.25
CA ARG A 58 5.78 -40.77 0.68
C ARG A 58 4.74 -39.66 0.94
N LEU A 59 4.76 -39.06 2.15
CA LEU A 59 3.92 -37.92 2.48
C LEU A 59 4.28 -36.69 1.60
N ILE A 60 5.56 -36.41 1.42
CA ILE A 60 6.04 -35.28 0.58
C ILE A 60 5.63 -35.50 -0.86
N GLU A 61 5.86 -36.69 -1.44
CA GLU A 61 5.41 -37.01 -2.80
C GLU A 61 3.89 -36.81 -2.99
N GLY A 62 3.09 -37.26 -2.01
CA GLY A 62 1.64 -37.07 -2.05
C GLY A 62 1.23 -35.59 -1.97
N LEU A 63 1.88 -34.79 -1.10
CA LEU A 63 1.63 -33.36 -0.97
C LEU A 63 2.03 -32.59 -2.24
N GLU A 64 3.16 -32.96 -2.89
CA GLU A 64 3.55 -32.36 -4.16
C GLU A 64 2.57 -32.73 -5.30
N ALA A 65 1.99 -33.92 -5.28
CA ALA A 65 0.91 -34.28 -6.21
C ALA A 65 -0.34 -33.42 -6.00
N VAL A 66 -0.75 -33.19 -4.73
CA VAL A 66 -1.86 -32.27 -4.40
C VAL A 66 -1.53 -30.84 -4.87
N ARG A 67 -0.29 -30.38 -4.67
CA ARG A 67 0.19 -29.08 -5.16
C ARG A 67 0.04 -28.94 -6.68
N ALA A 68 0.42 -29.95 -7.42
CA ALA A 68 0.29 -29.96 -8.87
C ALA A 68 -1.17 -29.88 -9.34
N GLU A 69 -2.11 -30.50 -8.62
CA GLU A 69 -3.55 -30.41 -8.93
C GLU A 69 -4.07 -29.00 -8.69
N TRP A 70 -3.70 -28.33 -7.61
CA TRP A 70 -4.05 -26.93 -7.37
C TRP A 70 -3.46 -26.00 -8.45
N ALA A 71 -2.18 -26.14 -8.74
CA ALA A 71 -1.48 -25.31 -9.71
C ALA A 71 -2.05 -25.45 -11.13
N SER A 72 -2.52 -26.64 -11.50
CA SER A 72 -3.15 -26.88 -12.80
C SER A 72 -4.65 -26.57 -12.85
N GLY A 73 -5.27 -26.22 -11.71
CA GLY A 73 -6.72 -25.98 -11.61
C GLY A 73 -7.56 -27.25 -11.71
N THR A 74 -6.97 -28.44 -11.48
CA THR A 74 -7.66 -29.72 -11.53
C THR A 74 -8.09 -30.25 -10.16
N PHE A 75 -7.69 -29.58 -9.07
CA PHE A 75 -8.13 -29.92 -7.72
C PHE A 75 -9.64 -29.73 -7.57
N VAL A 76 -10.31 -30.72 -6.98
CA VAL A 76 -11.77 -30.70 -6.77
C VAL A 76 -12.06 -30.51 -5.28
N ILE A 77 -12.70 -29.41 -4.93
CA ILE A 77 -13.24 -29.12 -3.59
C ILE A 77 -14.52 -29.94 -3.43
N HIS A 78 -14.65 -30.66 -2.31
CA HIS A 78 -15.86 -31.42 -1.99
C HIS A 78 -16.76 -30.61 -1.02
N PRO A 79 -18.08 -30.87 -1.03
CA PRO A 79 -19.01 -30.19 -0.09
C PRO A 79 -18.72 -30.44 1.40
N ASP A 80 -17.96 -31.49 1.70
CA ASP A 80 -17.56 -31.84 3.07
C ASP A 80 -16.21 -31.25 3.48
N ASP A 81 -15.51 -30.53 2.58
CA ASP A 81 -14.27 -29.82 2.91
C ASP A 81 -14.64 -28.55 3.69
N GLU A 82 -14.29 -28.55 4.98
CA GLU A 82 -14.59 -27.46 5.92
C GLU A 82 -13.67 -26.26 5.64
N ASP A 83 -12.39 -26.54 5.42
CA ASP A 83 -11.30 -25.58 5.21
C ASP A 83 -10.27 -26.16 4.22
N ILE A 84 -9.29 -25.33 3.84
CA ILE A 84 -8.20 -25.75 2.95
C ILE A 84 -7.37 -26.91 3.53
N HIS A 85 -7.20 -26.96 4.84
CA HIS A 85 -6.47 -28.02 5.51
C HIS A 85 -7.18 -29.36 5.35
N THR A 86 -8.51 -29.39 5.56
CA THR A 86 -9.34 -30.58 5.36
C THR A 86 -9.32 -31.04 3.91
N ALA A 87 -9.41 -30.11 2.97
CA ALA A 87 -9.37 -30.39 1.54
C ALA A 87 -8.05 -31.08 1.13
N ASN A 88 -6.92 -30.49 1.55
CA ASN A 88 -5.59 -31.03 1.26
C ASN A 88 -5.35 -32.40 1.95
N GLU A 89 -5.74 -32.55 3.23
CA GLU A 89 -5.60 -33.80 3.97
C GLU A 89 -6.47 -34.95 3.36
N ARG A 90 -7.71 -34.63 2.97
CA ARG A 90 -8.58 -35.57 2.25
C ARG A 90 -7.92 -36.06 0.97
N ARG A 91 -7.47 -35.13 0.13
CA ARG A 91 -6.87 -35.45 -1.17
C ARG A 91 -5.56 -36.23 -1.02
N LEU A 92 -4.72 -35.82 -0.06
CA LEU A 92 -3.54 -36.60 0.32
C LEU A 92 -3.90 -38.05 0.66
N GLY A 93 -4.93 -38.23 1.49
CA GLY A 93 -5.40 -39.59 1.90
C GLY A 93 -5.94 -40.43 0.72
N GLU A 94 -6.50 -39.80 -0.31
CA GLU A 94 -6.92 -40.46 -1.54
C GLU A 94 -5.72 -40.92 -2.39
N ILE A 95 -4.60 -40.20 -2.37
CA ILE A 95 -3.39 -40.50 -3.17
C ILE A 95 -2.51 -41.54 -2.47
N ILE A 96 -2.23 -41.39 -1.19
CA ILE A 96 -1.23 -42.20 -0.49
C ILE A 96 -1.82 -43.21 0.52
N GLY A 97 -3.12 -43.17 0.73
CA GLY A 97 -3.83 -43.96 1.73
C GLY A 97 -4.08 -43.20 3.03
N LYS A 98 -5.27 -43.40 3.64
CA LYS A 98 -5.74 -42.64 4.80
C LYS A 98 -4.89 -42.86 6.06
N ASP A 99 -4.38 -44.09 6.26
CA ASP A 99 -3.60 -44.43 7.45
C ASP A 99 -2.29 -43.64 7.51
N LEU A 100 -1.59 -43.52 6.38
CA LEU A 100 -0.36 -42.75 6.30
C LEU A 100 -0.64 -41.23 6.34
N ALA A 101 -1.62 -40.75 5.57
CA ALA A 101 -1.99 -39.35 5.56
C ALA A 101 -2.39 -38.84 6.96
N GLY A 102 -3.12 -39.66 7.74
CA GLY A 102 -3.51 -39.33 9.11
C GLY A 102 -2.33 -39.12 10.08
N LYS A 103 -1.16 -39.71 9.80
CA LYS A 103 0.05 -39.47 10.61
C LYS A 103 0.57 -38.05 10.51
N LEU A 104 0.30 -37.35 9.40
CA LEU A 104 0.76 -35.98 9.19
C LEU A 104 0.21 -35.02 10.24
N HIS A 105 -0.98 -35.28 10.79
CA HIS A 105 -1.60 -34.41 11.80
C HIS A 105 -1.00 -34.60 13.21
N THR A 106 -0.13 -35.59 13.42
CA THR A 106 0.45 -35.89 14.73
C THR A 106 1.14 -34.70 15.34
N GLY A 107 0.68 -34.25 16.52
CA GLY A 107 1.25 -33.15 17.28
C GLY A 107 0.96 -31.72 16.72
N ARG A 108 0.29 -31.60 15.59
CA ARG A 108 -0.11 -30.31 15.00
C ARG A 108 -1.56 -29.97 15.39
N SER A 109 -1.87 -28.68 15.46
CA SER A 109 -3.23 -28.17 15.59
C SER A 109 -3.60 -27.32 14.36
N ARG A 110 -4.92 -27.23 14.08
CA ARG A 110 -5.41 -26.22 13.13
C ARG A 110 -5.01 -24.81 13.54
N ASN A 111 -4.87 -24.55 14.84
CA ASN A 111 -4.59 -23.21 15.37
C ASN A 111 -3.20 -22.71 14.96
N ASP A 112 -2.13 -23.48 15.13
CA ASP A 112 -0.78 -23.12 14.70
C ASP A 112 -0.60 -23.27 13.18
N GLN A 113 -1.30 -24.20 12.55
CA GLN A 113 -1.30 -24.41 11.11
C GLN A 113 -1.82 -23.19 10.36
N VAL A 114 -3.03 -22.71 10.67
CA VAL A 114 -3.65 -21.59 9.96
C VAL A 114 -2.85 -20.29 10.09
N VAL A 115 -2.28 -20.02 11.28
CA VAL A 115 -1.44 -18.82 11.47
C VAL A 115 -0.16 -18.91 10.65
N THR A 116 0.43 -20.13 10.54
CA THR A 116 1.61 -20.35 9.69
C THR A 116 1.30 -20.07 8.23
N ASP A 117 0.19 -20.59 7.74
CA ASP A 117 -0.20 -20.43 6.33
C ASP A 117 -0.47 -18.96 5.99
N VAL A 118 -1.16 -18.24 6.86
CA VAL A 118 -1.41 -16.81 6.67
C VAL A 118 -0.11 -16.01 6.67
N ARG A 119 0.87 -16.32 7.54
CA ARG A 119 2.18 -15.65 7.54
C ARG A 119 3.00 -15.97 6.29
N LEU A 120 3.02 -17.21 5.83
CA LEU A 120 3.66 -17.60 4.57
C LEU A 120 3.04 -16.87 3.38
N TRP A 121 1.72 -16.85 3.30
CA TRP A 121 0.98 -16.14 2.26
C TRP A 121 1.23 -14.63 2.31
N LEU A 122 1.18 -14.04 3.51
CA LEU A 122 1.43 -12.60 3.69
C LEU A 122 2.85 -12.21 3.26
N ARG A 123 3.84 -13.06 3.54
CA ARG A 123 5.22 -12.85 3.10
C ARG A 123 5.33 -12.78 1.58
N ASP A 124 4.67 -13.68 0.85
CA ASP A 124 4.69 -13.67 -0.60
C ASP A 124 3.98 -12.45 -1.18
N VAL A 125 2.77 -12.17 -0.72
CA VAL A 125 1.99 -11.03 -1.22
C VAL A 125 2.66 -9.69 -0.89
N SER A 126 3.32 -9.58 0.28
CA SER A 126 4.05 -8.37 0.67
C SER A 126 5.25 -8.11 -0.25
N ARG A 127 5.98 -9.14 -0.69
CA ARG A 127 7.04 -8.98 -1.70
C ARG A 127 6.48 -8.42 -3.01
N ARG A 128 5.40 -8.99 -3.50
CA ARG A 128 4.75 -8.54 -4.74
C ARG A 128 4.22 -7.10 -4.62
N LEU A 129 3.66 -6.73 -3.47
CA LEU A 129 3.21 -5.36 -3.21
C LEU A 129 4.39 -4.39 -3.10
N ARG A 130 5.50 -4.81 -2.50
CA ARG A 130 6.76 -4.03 -2.47
C ARG A 130 7.26 -3.73 -3.89
N ASP A 131 7.29 -4.75 -4.75
CA ASP A 131 7.71 -4.59 -6.15
C ASP A 131 6.78 -3.64 -6.92
N ALA A 132 5.47 -3.74 -6.72
CA ALA A 132 4.48 -2.84 -7.32
C ALA A 132 4.63 -1.39 -6.81
N LEU A 133 5.00 -1.20 -5.53
CA LEU A 133 5.31 0.11 -4.96
C LEU A 133 6.57 0.71 -5.57
N ILE A 134 7.62 -0.09 -5.76
CA ILE A 134 8.86 0.32 -6.45
C ILE A 134 8.55 0.73 -7.89
N ASP A 135 7.69 0.00 -8.59
CA ASP A 135 7.29 0.37 -9.96
C ASP A 135 6.54 1.71 -10.00
N LEU A 136 5.63 1.94 -9.04
CA LEU A 136 4.95 3.23 -8.87
C LEU A 136 5.94 4.37 -8.55
N GLN A 137 6.94 4.12 -7.70
CA GLN A 137 8.01 5.08 -7.39
C GLN A 137 8.86 5.41 -8.63
N LYS A 138 9.17 4.42 -9.46
CA LYS A 138 9.88 4.61 -10.74
C LYS A 138 9.06 5.48 -11.69
N ALA A 139 7.75 5.24 -11.81
CA ALA A 139 6.85 6.08 -12.60
C ALA A 139 6.87 7.56 -12.14
N ALA A 140 6.92 7.79 -10.82
CA ALA A 140 7.04 9.15 -10.28
C ALA A 140 8.35 9.82 -10.66
N ILE A 141 9.48 9.12 -10.59
CA ILE A 141 10.80 9.63 -11.01
C ILE A 141 10.77 10.00 -12.50
N GLU A 142 10.31 9.08 -13.36
CA GLU A 142 10.17 9.31 -14.80
C GLU A 142 9.35 10.56 -15.11
N ARG A 143 8.23 10.75 -14.40
CA ARG A 143 7.36 11.93 -14.59
C ARG A 143 7.96 13.21 -14.03
N ALA A 144 8.66 13.16 -12.90
CA ALA A 144 9.36 14.31 -12.34
C ALA A 144 10.46 14.81 -13.29
N GLU A 145 11.24 13.91 -13.86
CA GLU A 145 12.28 14.26 -14.83
C GLU A 145 11.70 14.86 -16.11
N ALA A 146 10.66 14.23 -16.67
CA ALA A 146 9.98 14.73 -17.87
C ALA A 146 9.31 16.10 -17.66
N GLY A 147 8.88 16.41 -16.44
CA GLY A 147 8.23 17.65 -16.06
C GLY A 147 9.15 18.66 -15.36
N MET A 148 10.47 18.51 -15.41
CA MET A 148 11.42 19.35 -14.68
C MET A 148 11.32 20.83 -15.04
N ASP A 149 11.08 21.16 -16.30
CA ASP A 149 10.98 22.55 -16.79
C ASP A 149 9.58 23.16 -16.65
N VAL A 150 8.60 22.36 -16.22
CA VAL A 150 7.21 22.80 -16.15
C VAL A 150 6.98 23.56 -14.85
N LEU A 151 6.62 24.85 -14.97
CA LEU A 151 6.19 25.69 -13.87
C LEU A 151 4.67 25.68 -13.73
N MET A 152 4.20 25.68 -12.51
CA MET A 152 2.77 25.73 -12.19
C MET A 152 2.52 26.45 -10.87
N PRO A 153 1.27 26.89 -10.59
CA PRO A 153 0.91 27.32 -9.25
C PRO A 153 0.98 26.15 -8.25
N GLY A 154 1.63 26.34 -7.12
CA GLY A 154 1.44 25.55 -5.93
C GLY A 154 0.19 26.04 -5.19
N TYR A 155 -0.51 25.12 -4.50
CA TYR A 155 -1.78 25.42 -3.84
C TYR A 155 -1.70 25.18 -2.33
N THR A 156 -2.29 26.09 -1.56
CA THR A 156 -2.67 25.89 -0.16
C THR A 156 -4.12 26.31 0.00
N HIS A 157 -4.92 25.61 0.81
CA HIS A 157 -6.34 25.91 0.97
C HIS A 157 -7.14 25.95 -0.37
N LEU A 158 -6.69 25.17 -1.37
CA LEU A 158 -7.16 25.21 -2.76
C LEU A 158 -7.05 26.60 -3.42
N GLN A 159 -6.25 27.52 -2.84
CA GLN A 159 -5.91 28.80 -3.42
C GLN A 159 -4.49 28.76 -4.01
N ARG A 160 -4.28 29.47 -5.11
CA ARG A 160 -2.94 29.65 -5.68
C ARG A 160 -2.05 30.34 -4.66
N ALA A 161 -0.86 29.80 -4.42
CA ALA A 161 0.03 30.27 -3.34
C ALA A 161 1.36 30.78 -3.88
N GLN A 162 2.20 29.90 -4.40
CA GLN A 162 3.53 30.25 -4.92
C GLN A 162 3.82 29.43 -6.19
N PRO A 163 4.67 29.94 -7.10
CA PRO A 163 5.11 29.15 -8.24
C PRO A 163 5.99 27.99 -7.78
N VAL A 164 5.77 26.81 -8.37
CA VAL A 164 6.55 25.59 -8.13
C VAL A 164 6.82 24.86 -9.44
N ARG A 165 7.82 23.99 -9.44
CA ARG A 165 8.00 23.03 -10.54
C ARG A 165 7.06 21.83 -10.36
N PHE A 166 6.49 21.34 -11.46
CA PHE A 166 5.71 20.09 -11.48
C PHE A 166 6.49 18.94 -10.84
N ALA A 167 7.79 18.87 -11.10
CA ALA A 167 8.68 17.87 -10.54
C ALA A 167 8.69 17.85 -9.01
N LEU A 168 8.59 19.01 -8.33
CA LEU A 168 8.49 19.07 -6.88
C LEU A 168 7.21 18.39 -6.37
N TRP A 169 6.08 18.68 -7.02
CA TRP A 169 4.80 18.08 -6.69
C TRP A 169 4.85 16.54 -6.87
N MET A 170 5.41 16.06 -7.97
CA MET A 170 5.52 14.63 -8.24
C MET A 170 6.43 13.92 -7.21
N MET A 171 7.57 14.54 -6.86
CA MET A 171 8.47 13.99 -5.85
C MET A 171 7.85 13.96 -4.45
N ALA A 172 6.85 14.81 -4.14
CA ALA A 172 6.13 14.72 -2.88
C ALA A 172 5.41 13.36 -2.73
N TYR A 173 4.81 12.84 -3.80
CA TYR A 173 4.19 11.50 -3.80
C TYR A 173 5.23 10.39 -3.73
N PHE A 174 6.36 10.52 -4.43
CA PHE A 174 7.48 9.58 -4.27
C PHE A 174 7.85 9.39 -2.80
N TRP A 175 8.03 10.48 -2.05
CA TRP A 175 8.41 10.42 -0.63
C TRP A 175 7.30 9.88 0.28
N MET A 176 6.03 10.01 -0.08
CA MET A 176 4.93 9.34 0.62
C MET A 176 5.06 7.82 0.47
N TRP A 177 5.25 7.32 -0.76
CA TRP A 177 5.38 5.90 -1.06
C TRP A 177 6.70 5.30 -0.56
N GLN A 178 7.75 6.10 -0.45
CA GLN A 178 8.99 5.66 0.22
C GLN A 178 8.73 5.31 1.69
N ARG A 179 8.02 6.16 2.41
CA ARG A 179 7.61 5.86 3.79
C ARG A 179 6.66 4.66 3.89
N ASP A 180 5.84 4.42 2.86
CA ASP A 180 4.97 3.24 2.82
C ASP A 180 5.77 1.96 2.60
N ARG A 181 6.80 2.00 1.75
CA ARG A 181 7.74 0.88 1.56
C ARG A 181 8.47 0.55 2.85
N GLU A 182 9.01 1.55 3.54
CA GLU A 182 9.68 1.39 4.82
C GLU A 182 8.76 0.79 5.89
N ARG A 183 7.48 1.22 5.94
CA ARG A 183 6.48 0.63 6.86
C ARG A 183 6.21 -0.84 6.52
N LEU A 184 6.14 -1.19 5.25
CA LEU A 184 5.95 -2.59 4.82
C LEU A 184 7.14 -3.45 5.23
N ASP A 185 8.35 -2.98 5.00
CA ASP A 185 9.58 -3.68 5.41
C ASP A 185 9.64 -3.83 6.95
N ASP A 186 9.23 -2.81 7.71
CA ASP A 186 9.18 -2.82 9.17
C ASP A 186 8.16 -3.80 9.74
N LEU A 187 6.95 -3.83 9.20
CA LEU A 187 5.92 -4.77 9.66
C LEU A 187 6.31 -6.21 9.33
N MET A 188 6.94 -6.44 8.18
CA MET A 188 7.36 -7.80 7.78
C MET A 188 8.42 -8.37 8.71
N ARG A 189 9.32 -7.56 9.28
CA ARG A 189 10.27 -8.05 10.30
C ARG A 189 9.58 -8.61 11.56
N ARG A 190 8.40 -8.09 11.92
CA ARG A 190 7.59 -8.61 13.05
C ARG A 190 6.67 -9.75 12.63
N ALA A 191 6.14 -9.69 11.41
CA ALA A 191 5.26 -10.72 10.87
C ALA A 191 5.99 -12.02 10.54
N ASP A 192 7.27 -11.97 10.17
CA ASP A 192 8.03 -13.10 9.61
C ASP A 192 8.65 -13.97 10.71
N LEU A 193 7.82 -14.50 11.61
CA LEU A 193 8.18 -15.42 12.68
C LEU A 193 7.38 -16.73 12.57
N CYS A 194 8.03 -17.89 12.77
CA CYS A 194 7.41 -19.21 12.62
C CYS A 194 6.47 -19.55 13.79
N PRO A 195 5.17 -19.72 13.57
CA PRO A 195 4.23 -20.17 14.62
C PRO A 195 4.13 -21.68 14.74
N LEU A 196 4.48 -22.44 13.69
CA LEU A 196 4.25 -23.89 13.63
C LEU A 196 5.01 -24.62 14.75
N GLY A 197 4.37 -25.60 15.33
CA GLY A 197 4.85 -26.32 16.51
C GLY A 197 4.39 -25.74 17.84
N ALA A 198 3.62 -24.64 17.84
CA ALA A 198 2.95 -24.14 19.05
C ALA A 198 1.76 -25.03 19.48
N GLY A 199 1.29 -25.89 18.60
CA GLY A 199 0.13 -26.77 18.85
C GLY A 199 -1.15 -25.96 19.01
N ALA A 200 -2.10 -26.45 19.78
CA ALA A 200 -3.37 -25.76 19.99
C ALA A 200 -3.22 -24.48 20.84
N LEU A 201 -2.34 -24.50 21.87
CA LEU A 201 -2.06 -23.40 22.80
C LEU A 201 -0.93 -23.68 23.79
N ALA A 202 -0.51 -24.95 23.97
CA ALA A 202 0.34 -25.38 25.07
C ALA A 202 1.72 -25.89 24.60
N GLY A 203 2.03 -25.79 23.32
CA GLY A 203 3.24 -26.34 22.73
C GLY A 203 3.05 -27.80 22.25
N ASN A 204 4.14 -28.42 21.79
CA ASN A 204 4.16 -29.73 21.20
C ASN A 204 4.79 -30.74 22.18
N PRO A 205 4.15 -31.91 22.47
CA PRO A 205 4.66 -32.88 23.43
C PRO A 205 5.74 -33.83 22.84
N PHE A 206 6.01 -33.79 21.55
CA PHE A 206 6.88 -34.74 20.84
C PHE A 206 8.30 -34.20 20.59
N SER A 207 8.72 -33.18 21.30
CA SER A 207 10.08 -32.61 21.18
C SER A 207 10.45 -32.17 19.75
N VAL A 208 9.49 -31.65 19.01
CA VAL A 208 9.74 -31.09 17.69
C VAL A 208 10.66 -29.85 17.82
N ASP A 209 11.76 -29.88 17.07
CA ASP A 209 12.66 -28.70 16.99
C ASP A 209 12.03 -27.58 16.14
N ARG A 210 11.52 -26.56 16.81
CA ARG A 210 10.85 -25.41 16.16
C ARG A 210 11.82 -24.50 15.41
N HIS A 211 13.11 -24.43 15.80
CA HIS A 211 14.09 -23.63 15.06
C HIS A 211 14.44 -24.31 13.72
N ALA A 212 14.67 -25.61 13.71
CA ALA A 212 14.85 -26.36 12.47
C ALA A 212 13.60 -26.29 11.56
N LEU A 213 12.40 -26.23 12.15
CA LEU A 213 11.16 -26.08 11.41
C LEU A 213 11.02 -24.66 10.82
N ALA A 214 11.44 -23.62 11.56
CA ALA A 214 11.50 -22.24 11.05
C ALA A 214 12.46 -22.13 9.87
N GLU A 215 13.65 -22.75 9.97
CA GLU A 215 14.63 -22.81 8.88
C GLU A 215 14.06 -23.49 7.62
N ASP A 216 13.39 -24.66 7.78
CA ASP A 216 12.72 -25.36 6.67
C ASP A 216 11.69 -24.49 5.94
N LEU A 217 11.04 -23.56 6.66
CA LEU A 217 10.01 -22.65 6.15
C LEU A 217 10.59 -21.27 5.74
N GLY A 218 11.90 -21.05 5.95
CA GLY A 218 12.58 -19.79 5.65
C GLY A 218 12.15 -18.62 6.55
N PHE A 219 11.69 -18.90 7.77
CA PHE A 219 11.49 -17.88 8.80
C PHE A 219 12.80 -17.58 9.53
N PRO A 220 13.09 -16.32 9.89
CA PRO A 220 14.32 -15.97 10.59
C PRO A 220 14.33 -16.44 12.06
N ASP A 221 13.17 -16.64 12.68
CA ASP A 221 13.04 -17.10 14.08
C ASP A 221 11.63 -17.65 14.33
N ILE A 222 11.38 -18.06 15.57
CA ILE A 222 10.12 -18.63 16.05
C ILE A 222 9.34 -17.61 16.90
N THR A 223 8.03 -17.78 17.01
CA THR A 223 7.20 -17.11 18.01
C THR A 223 7.46 -17.68 19.41
N GLN A 224 7.44 -16.85 20.46
CA GLN A 224 7.99 -17.21 21.77
C GLN A 224 7.00 -17.88 22.74
N ASN A 225 5.71 -17.65 22.61
CA ASN A 225 4.69 -18.17 23.52
C ASN A 225 3.56 -18.83 22.74
N ALA A 226 3.24 -20.09 23.05
CA ALA A 226 2.27 -20.87 22.29
C ALA A 226 0.83 -20.31 22.37
N MET A 227 0.43 -19.75 23.51
CA MET A 227 -0.90 -19.14 23.67
C MET A 227 -1.04 -17.87 22.85
N ASP A 228 -0.02 -17.01 22.89
CA ASP A 228 0.08 -15.79 22.10
C ASP A 228 0.13 -16.13 20.61
N THR A 229 0.95 -17.08 20.23
CA THR A 229 1.16 -17.52 18.84
C THR A 229 -0.15 -17.83 18.10
N VAL A 230 -1.05 -18.58 18.73
CA VAL A 230 -2.32 -19.00 18.10
C VAL A 230 -3.41 -17.92 18.18
N SER A 231 -3.22 -16.92 19.05
CA SER A 231 -4.12 -15.78 19.24
C SER A 231 -3.75 -14.58 18.39
N ASP A 232 -2.45 -14.40 18.11
CA ASP A 232 -1.90 -13.20 17.47
C ASP A 232 -2.48 -12.94 16.08
N ARG A 233 -2.98 -11.72 15.89
CA ARG A 233 -3.39 -11.16 14.61
C ARG A 233 -2.80 -9.75 14.42
N ASP A 234 -1.86 -9.35 15.26
CA ASP A 234 -1.22 -8.02 15.16
C ASP A 234 -0.55 -7.84 13.80
N PHE A 235 0.07 -8.89 13.27
CA PHE A 235 0.71 -8.84 11.96
C PHE A 235 -0.29 -8.57 10.81
N ILE A 236 -1.55 -9.00 10.94
CA ILE A 236 -2.63 -8.68 9.98
C ILE A 236 -3.12 -7.26 10.22
N LEU A 237 -3.30 -6.85 11.48
CA LEU A 237 -3.69 -5.48 11.84
C LEU A 237 -2.66 -4.44 11.38
N GLU A 238 -1.36 -4.75 11.52
CA GLU A 238 -0.28 -3.91 11.00
C GLU A 238 -0.32 -3.81 9.48
N PHE A 239 -0.55 -4.93 8.77
CA PHE A 239 -0.72 -4.93 7.32
C PHE A 239 -1.92 -4.10 6.88
N LEU A 240 -3.07 -4.26 7.51
CA LEU A 240 -4.28 -3.49 7.21
C LEU A 240 -4.09 -1.99 7.54
N SER A 241 -3.38 -1.67 8.61
CA SER A 241 -3.01 -0.29 8.96
C SER A 241 -2.10 0.34 7.90
N TRP A 242 -1.10 -0.40 7.45
CA TRP A 242 -0.24 -0.01 6.34
C TRP A 242 -1.05 0.20 5.05
N ALA A 243 -1.93 -0.75 4.71
CA ALA A 243 -2.79 -0.68 3.53
C ALA A 243 -3.71 0.55 3.55
N ALA A 244 -4.28 0.87 4.71
CA ALA A 244 -5.12 2.05 4.90
C ALA A 244 -4.33 3.35 4.69
N ILE A 245 -3.11 3.46 5.24
CA ILE A 245 -2.23 4.63 5.05
C ILE A 245 -1.85 4.79 3.58
N LEU A 246 -1.43 3.72 2.92
CA LEU A 246 -1.11 3.72 1.49
C LEU A 246 -2.35 4.12 0.66
N GLY A 247 -3.53 3.60 1.01
CA GLY A 247 -4.80 3.99 0.41
C GLY A 247 -5.08 5.49 0.50
N VAL A 248 -4.76 6.12 1.64
CA VAL A 248 -4.86 7.59 1.82
C VAL A 248 -3.89 8.31 0.87
N HIS A 249 -2.66 7.84 0.69
CA HIS A 249 -1.71 8.46 -0.24
C HIS A 249 -2.16 8.33 -1.70
N LEU A 250 -2.67 7.17 -2.11
CA LEU A 250 -3.27 6.98 -3.44
C LEU A 250 -4.51 7.85 -3.65
N SER A 251 -5.35 7.99 -2.62
CA SER A 251 -6.53 8.86 -2.64
C SER A 251 -6.15 10.33 -2.84
N ARG A 252 -5.08 10.80 -2.22
CA ARG A 252 -4.60 12.18 -2.38
C ARG A 252 -4.09 12.44 -3.79
N LEU A 253 -3.28 11.53 -4.35
CA LEU A 253 -2.87 11.60 -5.76
C LEU A 253 -4.10 11.67 -6.69
N ALA A 254 -5.04 10.75 -6.48
CA ALA A 254 -6.25 10.68 -7.28
C ALA A 254 -7.10 11.95 -7.17
N ALA A 255 -7.16 12.58 -6.00
CA ALA A 255 -7.87 13.84 -5.80
C ALA A 255 -7.24 15.00 -6.58
N ASP A 256 -5.90 15.18 -6.50
CA ASP A 256 -5.18 16.19 -7.25
C ASP A 256 -5.37 16.00 -8.76
N LEU A 257 -5.14 14.79 -9.27
CA LEU A 257 -5.27 14.49 -10.69
C LEU A 257 -6.71 14.62 -11.20
N THR A 258 -7.72 14.25 -10.39
CA THR A 258 -9.13 14.44 -10.76
C THR A 258 -9.46 15.93 -10.95
N LEU A 259 -8.99 16.79 -10.03
CA LEU A 259 -9.13 18.25 -10.18
C LEU A 259 -8.42 18.75 -11.42
N TRP A 260 -7.20 18.28 -11.67
CA TRP A 260 -6.39 18.72 -12.80
C TRP A 260 -6.92 18.25 -14.15
N CYS A 261 -7.74 17.18 -14.19
CA CYS A 261 -8.42 16.72 -15.39
C CYS A 261 -9.65 17.56 -15.77
N THR A 262 -10.14 18.43 -14.87
CA THR A 262 -11.32 19.28 -15.16
C THR A 262 -11.00 20.32 -16.24
N ALA A 263 -12.03 20.81 -16.95
CA ALA A 263 -11.87 21.87 -17.94
C ALA A 263 -11.36 23.19 -17.32
N GLU A 264 -11.70 23.42 -16.06
CA GLU A 264 -11.29 24.61 -15.29
C GLU A 264 -9.78 24.63 -15.03
N PHE A 265 -9.17 23.49 -14.68
CA PHE A 265 -7.72 23.36 -14.53
C PHE A 265 -7.06 23.04 -15.87
N GLY A 266 -7.44 21.93 -16.49
CA GLY A 266 -6.87 21.47 -17.75
C GLY A 266 -5.36 21.19 -17.70
N PHE A 267 -4.82 20.87 -16.52
CA PHE A 267 -3.38 20.65 -16.30
C PHE A 267 -2.92 19.29 -16.80
N VAL A 268 -3.82 18.28 -16.75
CA VAL A 268 -3.55 16.94 -17.23
C VAL A 268 -4.72 16.39 -18.04
N THR A 269 -4.41 15.46 -18.93
CA THR A 269 -5.39 14.62 -19.61
C THR A 269 -4.99 13.16 -19.43
N LEU A 270 -5.92 12.33 -18.97
CA LEU A 270 -5.70 10.89 -18.90
C LEU A 270 -5.73 10.28 -20.30
N SER A 271 -4.99 9.18 -20.48
CA SER A 271 -5.09 8.32 -21.65
C SER A 271 -6.53 7.77 -21.77
N ASP A 272 -6.99 7.49 -23.00
CA ASP A 272 -8.28 6.85 -23.25
C ASP A 272 -8.38 5.48 -22.57
N LYS A 273 -7.25 4.79 -22.38
CA LYS A 273 -7.18 3.51 -21.66
C LYS A 273 -7.55 3.62 -20.17
N HIS A 274 -7.41 4.80 -19.59
CA HIS A 274 -7.63 5.06 -18.16
C HIS A 274 -8.81 6.00 -17.90
N SER A 275 -9.68 6.15 -18.88
CA SER A 275 -10.85 7.02 -18.83
C SER A 275 -12.06 6.30 -19.36
N THR A 276 -13.26 6.78 -19.01
CA THR A 276 -14.51 6.31 -19.62
C THR A 276 -15.26 7.45 -20.30
N GLY A 277 -16.14 7.11 -21.21
CA GLY A 277 -17.05 8.06 -21.85
C GLY A 277 -18.41 8.10 -21.16
N SER A 278 -19.31 8.91 -21.68
CA SER A 278 -20.73 8.92 -21.31
C SER A 278 -21.55 8.30 -22.42
N SER A 279 -22.50 7.43 -22.06
CA SER A 279 -23.47 6.87 -23.02
C SER A 279 -24.46 7.91 -23.56
N LEU A 280 -24.59 9.05 -22.87
CA LEU A 280 -25.51 10.14 -23.23
C LEU A 280 -24.78 11.36 -23.83
N MET A 281 -23.59 11.67 -23.31
CA MET A 281 -22.86 12.91 -23.64
C MET A 281 -21.56 12.56 -24.40
N PRO A 282 -21.52 12.62 -25.75
CA PRO A 282 -20.39 12.13 -26.54
C PRO A 282 -19.06 12.82 -26.28
N GLN A 283 -19.09 14.07 -25.81
CA GLN A 283 -17.90 14.89 -25.50
C GLN A 283 -17.28 14.59 -24.14
N LYS A 284 -17.99 13.83 -23.29
CA LYS A 284 -17.58 13.65 -21.89
C LYS A 284 -16.53 12.54 -21.75
N LYS A 285 -15.44 12.86 -21.07
CA LYS A 285 -14.36 11.95 -20.67
C LYS A 285 -14.20 11.99 -19.16
N ASN A 286 -14.41 10.85 -18.49
CA ASN A 286 -14.44 10.74 -17.05
C ASN A 286 -13.15 10.14 -16.52
N PRO A 287 -12.58 10.62 -15.40
CA PRO A 287 -11.41 10.04 -14.74
C PRO A 287 -11.80 8.92 -13.76
N ASP A 288 -12.64 7.95 -14.18
CA ASP A 288 -13.21 6.93 -13.29
C ASP A 288 -12.13 6.12 -12.55
N THR A 289 -10.99 5.86 -13.19
CA THR A 289 -9.89 5.16 -12.55
C THR A 289 -9.36 5.90 -11.32
N LEU A 290 -9.26 7.22 -11.40
CA LEU A 290 -8.86 8.07 -10.27
C LEU A 290 -9.95 8.12 -9.19
N GLU A 291 -11.21 8.23 -9.61
CA GLU A 291 -12.33 8.24 -8.66
C GLU A 291 -12.42 6.94 -7.88
N LEU A 292 -12.21 5.79 -8.55
CA LEU A 292 -12.20 4.49 -7.90
C LEU A 292 -10.96 4.27 -7.01
N LEU A 293 -9.78 4.76 -7.38
CA LEU A 293 -8.62 4.78 -6.48
C LEU A 293 -8.94 5.53 -5.17
N ARG A 294 -9.61 6.67 -5.29
CA ARG A 294 -10.09 7.47 -4.16
C ARG A 294 -11.13 6.72 -3.32
N GLY A 295 -12.10 6.09 -3.96
CA GLY A 295 -13.15 5.32 -3.29
C GLY A 295 -12.62 4.08 -2.55
N LYS A 296 -11.66 3.37 -3.14
CA LYS A 296 -11.06 2.16 -2.56
C LYS A 296 -10.25 2.42 -1.28
N ALA A 297 -9.77 3.64 -1.05
CA ALA A 297 -9.17 4.01 0.23
C ALA A 297 -10.14 3.82 1.41
N GLY A 298 -11.44 4.13 1.20
CA GLY A 298 -12.47 3.87 2.21
C GLY A 298 -12.67 2.38 2.51
N ARG A 299 -12.52 1.51 1.51
CA ARG A 299 -12.58 0.04 1.66
C ARG A 299 -11.43 -0.45 2.56
N LEU A 300 -10.19 -0.05 2.28
CA LEU A 300 -9.01 -0.41 3.08
C LEU A 300 -9.12 0.05 4.55
N ILE A 301 -9.67 1.25 4.79
CA ILE A 301 -9.94 1.74 6.14
C ILE A 301 -11.02 0.89 6.82
N GLY A 302 -12.05 0.47 6.06
CA GLY A 302 -13.11 -0.40 6.53
C GLY A 302 -12.59 -1.77 6.98
N ASP A 303 -11.69 -2.39 6.21
CA ASP A 303 -11.08 -3.69 6.54
C ASP A 303 -10.29 -3.63 7.85
N LEU A 304 -9.46 -2.61 8.03
CA LEU A 304 -8.76 -2.36 9.29
C LEU A 304 -9.73 -2.21 10.48
N THR A 305 -10.76 -1.40 10.31
CA THR A 305 -11.75 -1.13 11.36
C THR A 305 -12.54 -2.40 11.72
N ALA A 306 -12.91 -3.19 10.72
CA ALA A 306 -13.60 -4.46 10.90
C ALA A 306 -12.78 -5.43 11.75
N LEU A 307 -11.51 -5.67 11.38
CA LEU A 307 -10.68 -6.62 12.12
C LEU A 307 -10.33 -6.12 13.54
N LEU A 308 -10.04 -4.82 13.72
CA LEU A 308 -9.88 -4.23 15.05
C LEU A 308 -11.11 -4.49 15.93
N THR A 309 -12.30 -4.39 15.35
CA THR A 309 -13.57 -4.61 16.05
C THR A 309 -13.76 -6.07 16.43
N VAL A 310 -13.37 -7.01 15.57
CA VAL A 310 -13.40 -8.44 15.85
C VAL A 310 -12.46 -8.78 17.01
N VAL A 311 -11.20 -8.40 16.91
CA VAL A 311 -10.14 -8.81 17.87
C VAL A 311 -10.29 -8.18 19.25
N LYS A 312 -10.79 -6.94 19.36
CA LYS A 312 -10.78 -6.11 20.58
C LYS A 312 -11.43 -6.70 21.83
N GLY A 313 -12.20 -7.72 21.75
CA GLY A 313 -12.93 -8.26 22.90
C GLY A 313 -12.74 -9.76 23.08
N LEU A 314 -11.88 -10.38 22.29
CA LEU A 314 -11.63 -11.80 22.34
C LEU A 314 -10.79 -12.19 23.57
N PRO A 315 -11.12 -13.30 24.23
CA PRO A 315 -10.21 -13.90 25.19
C PRO A 315 -8.97 -14.44 24.48
N LEU A 316 -7.91 -14.70 25.26
CA LEU A 316 -6.67 -15.26 24.77
C LEU A 316 -6.87 -16.62 24.07
N THR A 317 -5.93 -17.02 23.25
CA THR A 317 -5.90 -18.21 22.41
C THR A 317 -6.83 -18.13 21.19
N TYR A 318 -7.23 -19.25 20.62
CA TYR A 318 -8.03 -19.25 19.40
C TYR A 318 -9.55 -19.24 19.72
N ASN A 319 -10.26 -18.39 19.00
CA ASN A 319 -11.72 -18.35 18.92
C ASN A 319 -12.11 -18.31 17.45
N SER A 320 -13.26 -18.90 17.08
CA SER A 320 -13.70 -18.95 15.68
C SER A 320 -13.94 -17.56 15.06
N ASP A 321 -14.12 -16.52 15.87
CA ASP A 321 -14.14 -15.12 15.44
C ASP A 321 -12.90 -14.75 14.60
N LEU A 322 -11.76 -15.37 14.89
CA LEU A 322 -10.50 -15.15 14.16
C LEU A 322 -10.53 -15.69 12.72
N GLN A 323 -11.57 -16.39 12.28
CA GLN A 323 -11.75 -16.74 10.86
C GLN A 323 -12.03 -15.48 10.00
N GLU A 324 -12.60 -14.42 10.60
CA GLU A 324 -12.90 -13.14 9.92
C GLU A 324 -11.65 -12.35 9.52
N ASP A 325 -10.48 -12.75 9.98
CA ASP A 325 -9.20 -12.12 9.68
C ASP A 325 -8.83 -12.20 8.17
N LYS A 326 -9.10 -13.36 7.56
CA LYS A 326 -8.63 -13.69 6.21
C LYS A 326 -9.34 -12.90 5.12
N GLU A 327 -10.66 -12.77 5.19
CA GLU A 327 -11.41 -12.01 4.18
C GLU A 327 -10.98 -10.55 4.13
N ARG A 328 -10.73 -9.92 5.30
CA ARG A 328 -10.25 -8.52 5.37
C ARG A 328 -8.84 -8.39 4.82
N LEU A 329 -7.96 -9.33 5.18
CA LEU A 329 -6.59 -9.39 4.68
C LEU A 329 -6.54 -9.56 3.16
N PHE A 330 -7.29 -10.51 2.64
CA PHE A 330 -7.34 -10.84 1.21
C PHE A 330 -7.92 -9.68 0.39
N ASP A 331 -8.98 -9.06 0.88
CA ASP A 331 -9.63 -7.92 0.23
C ASP A 331 -8.67 -6.71 0.10
N ALA A 332 -7.98 -6.38 1.19
CA ALA A 332 -6.99 -5.31 1.19
C ALA A 332 -5.83 -5.60 0.22
N ALA A 333 -5.30 -6.83 0.25
CA ALA A 333 -4.22 -7.24 -0.64
C ALA A 333 -4.64 -7.17 -2.12
N ASP A 334 -5.79 -7.74 -2.49
CA ASP A 334 -6.33 -7.72 -3.85
C ASP A 334 -6.59 -6.29 -4.34
N THR A 335 -7.12 -5.45 -3.46
CA THR A 335 -7.35 -4.02 -3.75
C THR A 335 -6.03 -3.31 -4.10
N LEU A 336 -4.97 -3.52 -3.30
CA LEU A 336 -3.68 -2.90 -3.55
C LEU A 336 -2.93 -3.50 -4.76
N MET A 337 -3.02 -4.81 -4.95
CA MET A 337 -2.45 -5.49 -6.13
C MET A 337 -3.04 -4.98 -7.46
N ALA A 338 -4.28 -4.50 -7.44
CA ALA A 338 -4.90 -3.85 -8.59
C ALA A 338 -4.59 -2.34 -8.66
N ALA A 339 -4.59 -1.65 -7.52
CA ALA A 339 -4.48 -0.20 -7.46
C ALA A 339 -3.08 0.33 -7.79
N LEU A 340 -2.01 -0.33 -7.30
CA LEU A 340 -0.64 0.13 -7.48
C LEU A 340 -0.19 0.11 -8.95
N PRO A 341 -0.35 -0.99 -9.71
CA PRO A 341 -0.01 -1.01 -11.13
C PRO A 341 -0.86 -0.02 -11.95
N LEU A 342 -2.15 0.12 -11.60
CA LEU A 342 -3.01 1.09 -12.26
C LEU A 342 -2.53 2.52 -12.03
N ALA A 343 -2.17 2.89 -10.81
CA ALA A 343 -1.64 4.22 -10.49
C ALA A 343 -0.34 4.50 -11.26
N ALA A 344 0.57 3.53 -11.34
CA ALA A 344 1.81 3.64 -12.11
C ALA A 344 1.53 3.84 -13.61
N ALA A 345 0.60 3.08 -14.19
CA ALA A 345 0.21 3.20 -15.59
C ALA A 345 -0.44 4.56 -15.88
N VAL A 346 -1.34 5.03 -15.01
CA VAL A 346 -1.95 6.37 -15.13
C VAL A 346 -0.88 7.46 -15.13
N LEU A 347 0.09 7.41 -14.23
CA LEU A 347 1.17 8.40 -14.19
C LEU A 347 2.00 8.38 -15.48
N ARG A 348 2.39 7.22 -15.98
CA ARG A 348 3.21 7.10 -17.20
C ARG A 348 2.49 7.59 -18.44
N GLU A 349 1.18 7.29 -18.55
CA GLU A 349 0.40 7.55 -19.76
C GLU A 349 -0.37 8.89 -19.75
N MET A 350 -0.46 9.59 -18.62
CA MET A 350 -1.11 10.91 -18.58
C MET A 350 -0.31 11.95 -19.38
N THR A 351 -1.03 12.82 -20.06
CA THR A 351 -0.45 13.99 -20.73
C THR A 351 -0.51 15.19 -19.78
N ILE A 352 0.61 15.85 -19.54
CA ILE A 352 0.66 17.14 -18.85
C ILE A 352 0.56 18.27 -19.88
N HIS A 353 -0.04 19.38 -19.50
CA HIS A 353 -0.23 20.58 -20.35
C HIS A 353 0.56 21.77 -19.79
N PRO A 354 1.86 21.91 -20.12
CA PRO A 354 2.71 22.98 -19.60
C PRO A 354 2.14 24.38 -19.85
N ASP A 355 1.55 24.59 -21.02
CA ASP A 355 0.96 25.89 -21.39
C ASP A 355 -0.22 26.27 -20.49
N ARG A 356 -1.06 25.29 -20.12
CA ARG A 356 -2.18 25.50 -19.19
C ARG A 356 -1.69 25.78 -17.78
N MET A 357 -0.68 25.07 -17.34
CA MET A 357 -0.02 25.28 -16.04
C MET A 357 0.63 26.66 -15.98
N ALA A 358 1.35 27.06 -17.02
CA ALA A 358 1.97 28.38 -17.12
C ALA A 358 0.92 29.52 -17.17
N ALA A 359 -0.17 29.33 -17.93
CA ALA A 359 -1.26 30.29 -18.00
C ALA A 359 -2.02 30.51 -16.67
N ALA A 360 -1.92 29.53 -15.75
CA ALA A 360 -2.50 29.63 -14.42
C ALA A 360 -1.61 30.41 -13.42
N LEU A 361 -0.37 30.71 -13.77
CA LEU A 361 0.50 31.60 -12.99
C LEU A 361 0.01 33.03 -13.11
N SER A 362 -0.06 33.73 -11.99
CA SER A 362 -0.39 35.16 -11.92
C SER A 362 0.63 35.89 -11.03
N ASP A 363 0.77 37.18 -11.25
CA ASP A 363 1.76 38.02 -10.55
C ASP A 363 1.58 38.01 -9.02
N ASP A 364 0.35 37.76 -8.55
CA ASP A 364 0.04 37.63 -7.10
C ASP A 364 0.85 36.54 -6.42
N LEU A 365 1.21 35.48 -7.14
CA LEU A 365 2.06 34.38 -6.64
C LEU A 365 3.47 34.87 -6.30
N LEU A 366 3.89 36.04 -6.82
CA LEU A 366 5.19 36.67 -6.59
C LEU A 366 5.16 37.74 -5.49
N ALA A 367 4.01 37.96 -4.84
CA ALA A 367 3.89 38.90 -3.73
C ALA A 367 4.88 38.62 -2.59
N THR A 368 5.12 37.33 -2.27
CA THR A 368 6.14 36.94 -1.30
C THR A 368 7.56 37.27 -1.78
N ASP A 369 7.84 37.10 -3.07
CA ASP A 369 9.14 37.46 -3.66
C ASP A 369 9.38 39.00 -3.62
N LEU A 370 8.30 39.78 -3.71
CA LEU A 370 8.36 41.23 -3.52
C LEU A 370 8.66 41.63 -2.07
N ALA A 371 8.09 40.88 -1.09
CA ALA A 371 8.43 41.08 0.31
C ALA A 371 9.90 40.72 0.59
N ASP A 372 10.36 39.57 0.04
CA ASP A 372 11.76 39.13 0.13
C ASP A 372 12.73 40.15 -0.54
N TYR A 373 12.30 40.82 -1.61
CA TYR A 373 13.07 41.89 -2.23
C TYR A 373 13.32 43.04 -1.25
N LEU A 374 12.29 43.51 -0.54
CA LEU A 374 12.41 44.57 0.47
C LEU A 374 13.27 44.11 1.66
N VAL A 375 13.15 42.83 2.07
CA VAL A 375 14.01 42.25 3.13
C VAL A 375 15.48 42.34 2.73
N ARG A 376 15.82 42.00 1.48
CA ARG A 376 17.21 42.13 0.97
C ARG A 376 17.70 43.56 0.91
N LYS A 377 16.78 44.54 0.83
CA LYS A 377 17.06 45.97 0.95
C LYS A 377 17.12 46.45 2.39
N GLY A 378 17.03 45.56 3.39
CA GLY A 378 17.20 45.86 4.82
C GLY A 378 15.91 46.09 5.61
N MET A 379 14.73 45.90 5.01
CA MET A 379 13.44 46.06 5.70
C MET A 379 13.14 44.81 6.53
N PRO A 380 12.68 44.92 7.80
CA PRO A 380 12.20 43.77 8.57
C PRO A 380 11.04 43.07 7.87
N PHE A 381 10.98 41.72 7.92
CA PHE A 381 9.97 40.92 7.19
C PHE A 381 8.53 41.36 7.49
N ARG A 382 8.17 41.58 8.77
CA ARG A 382 6.80 42.01 9.12
C ARG A 382 6.42 43.34 8.50
N GLU A 383 7.36 44.27 8.40
CA GLU A 383 7.16 45.55 7.76
C GLU A 383 7.04 45.38 6.23
N SER A 384 7.93 44.58 5.62
CA SER A 384 7.85 44.27 4.19
C SER A 384 6.52 43.65 3.80
N HIS A 385 6.00 42.72 4.62
CA HIS A 385 4.67 42.11 4.41
C HIS A 385 3.55 43.17 4.41
N HIS A 386 3.57 44.12 5.34
CA HIS A 386 2.58 45.22 5.36
C HIS A 386 2.73 46.15 4.17
N VAL A 387 3.97 46.44 3.77
CA VAL A 387 4.25 47.26 2.57
C VAL A 387 3.70 46.57 1.32
N VAL A 388 3.98 45.26 1.14
CA VAL A 388 3.47 44.50 -0.02
C VAL A 388 1.95 44.38 0.01
N GLY A 389 1.33 44.24 1.19
CA GLY A 389 -0.13 44.27 1.33
C GLY A 389 -0.74 45.60 0.79
N ARG A 390 -0.05 46.75 0.97
CA ARG A 390 -0.47 48.03 0.38
C ARG A 390 -0.26 48.07 -1.14
N VAL A 391 0.82 47.43 -1.63
CA VAL A 391 1.08 47.30 -3.06
C VAL A 391 -0.02 46.46 -3.74
N VAL A 392 -0.41 45.32 -3.16
CA VAL A 392 -1.50 44.48 -3.66
C VAL A 392 -2.80 45.27 -3.72
N ARG A 393 -3.18 45.93 -2.61
CA ARG A 393 -4.38 46.78 -2.58
C ARG A 393 -4.36 47.88 -3.66
N ARG A 394 -3.19 48.54 -3.86
CA ARG A 394 -3.07 49.59 -4.87
C ARG A 394 -3.27 49.05 -6.29
N ALA A 395 -2.75 47.88 -6.59
CA ALA A 395 -2.96 47.20 -7.88
C ALA A 395 -4.44 46.85 -8.08
N GLU A 396 -5.11 46.33 -7.05
CA GLU A 396 -6.56 46.06 -7.07
C GLU A 396 -7.39 47.30 -7.31
N GLU A 397 -7.09 48.42 -6.63
CA GLU A 397 -7.75 49.74 -6.82
C GLU A 397 -7.62 50.22 -8.26
N LEU A 398 -6.48 49.97 -8.90
CA LEU A 398 -6.23 50.36 -10.28
C LEU A 398 -6.71 49.35 -11.32
N GLY A 399 -7.11 48.14 -10.88
CA GLY A 399 -7.56 47.05 -11.75
C GLY A 399 -6.46 46.51 -12.66
N ILE A 400 -5.18 46.54 -12.23
CA ILE A 400 -4.03 46.09 -13.01
C ILE A 400 -3.23 45.00 -12.27
N PRO A 401 -2.52 44.13 -13.00
CA PRO A 401 -1.57 43.20 -12.42
C PRO A 401 -0.48 43.87 -11.60
N LEU A 402 0.06 43.19 -10.59
CA LEU A 402 1.14 43.70 -9.73
C LEU A 402 2.37 44.15 -10.54
N SER A 403 2.75 43.39 -11.57
CA SER A 403 3.90 43.69 -12.44
C SER A 403 3.73 44.95 -13.28
N GLN A 404 2.50 45.44 -13.44
CA GLN A 404 2.18 46.63 -14.23
C GLN A 404 2.08 47.91 -13.37
N LEU A 405 2.27 47.81 -12.06
CA LEU A 405 2.32 49.00 -11.21
C LEU A 405 3.53 49.85 -11.59
N PRO A 406 3.34 51.13 -11.90
CA PRO A 406 4.44 52.08 -12.17
C PRO A 406 5.40 52.15 -10.98
N LEU A 407 6.70 52.29 -11.27
CA LEU A 407 7.72 52.41 -10.20
C LEU A 407 7.41 53.61 -9.27
N SER A 408 6.84 54.67 -9.77
CA SER A 408 6.42 55.84 -8.99
C SER A 408 5.35 55.48 -7.93
N GLU A 409 4.40 54.60 -8.26
CA GLU A 409 3.40 54.12 -7.32
C GLU A 409 4.05 53.23 -6.23
N LEU A 410 4.95 52.35 -6.63
CA LEU A 410 5.73 51.52 -5.70
C LEU A 410 6.55 52.37 -4.75
N GLN A 411 7.25 53.37 -5.27
CA GLN A 411 8.07 54.32 -4.49
C GLN A 411 7.26 55.21 -3.57
N ALA A 412 6.03 55.55 -3.93
CA ALA A 412 5.10 56.27 -3.03
C ALA A 412 4.70 55.43 -1.82
N ILE A 413 4.70 54.12 -1.95
CA ILE A 413 4.41 53.19 -0.86
C ILE A 413 5.68 52.95 0.00
N SER A 414 6.84 52.73 -0.64
CA SER A 414 8.14 52.59 0.04
C SER A 414 9.28 53.08 -0.86
N PRO A 415 10.18 53.97 -0.36
CA PRO A 415 11.33 54.47 -1.13
C PRO A 415 12.38 53.39 -1.43
N LEU A 416 12.28 52.22 -0.83
CA LEU A 416 13.21 51.09 -1.09
C LEU A 416 12.97 50.40 -2.44
N PHE A 417 11.83 50.66 -3.09
CA PHE A 417 11.62 50.16 -4.45
C PHE A 417 12.48 50.95 -5.45
N ASP A 418 13.21 50.19 -6.28
CA ASP A 418 14.06 50.76 -7.32
C ASP A 418 13.83 50.03 -8.66
N GLN A 419 14.52 50.42 -9.71
CA GLN A 419 14.35 49.85 -11.06
C GLN A 419 14.58 48.33 -11.12
N ASP A 420 15.36 47.76 -10.20
CA ASP A 420 15.63 46.34 -10.10
C ASP A 420 14.41 45.52 -9.60
N VAL A 421 13.34 46.16 -9.13
CA VAL A 421 12.09 45.50 -8.76
C VAL A 421 11.45 44.71 -9.91
N LYS A 422 11.71 45.10 -11.16
CA LYS A 422 11.26 44.38 -12.36
C LYS A 422 11.75 42.94 -12.41
N ASP A 423 12.88 42.62 -11.78
CA ASP A 423 13.47 41.30 -11.71
C ASP A 423 12.72 40.36 -10.73
N VAL A 424 11.74 40.89 -9.98
CA VAL A 424 10.85 40.09 -9.11
C VAL A 424 9.80 39.38 -9.95
N TRP A 425 9.35 39.96 -11.07
CA TRP A 425 8.25 39.47 -11.88
C TRP A 425 8.62 38.33 -12.85
N ASP A 426 9.56 37.46 -12.43
CA ASP A 426 10.05 36.33 -13.19
C ASP A 426 9.82 35.06 -12.39
N PHE A 427 8.90 34.19 -12.85
CA PHE A 427 8.56 32.94 -12.18
C PHE A 427 9.74 31.96 -12.13
N GLU A 428 10.56 31.90 -13.19
CA GLU A 428 11.74 31.03 -13.19
C GLU A 428 12.75 31.46 -12.13
N ARG A 429 13.03 32.78 -12.04
CA ARG A 429 13.88 33.32 -10.98
C ARG A 429 13.31 33.10 -9.59
N SER A 430 11.98 33.16 -9.43
CA SER A 430 11.30 32.90 -8.16
C SER A 430 11.56 31.48 -7.70
N VAL A 431 11.33 30.46 -8.54
CA VAL A 431 11.55 29.05 -8.17
C VAL A 431 13.02 28.76 -7.95
N GLU A 432 13.93 29.31 -8.76
CA GLU A 432 15.37 29.10 -8.64
C GLU A 432 16.01 29.74 -7.39
N ARG A 433 15.36 30.72 -6.75
CA ARG A 433 15.79 31.26 -5.45
C ARG A 433 15.54 30.29 -4.28
N ARG A 434 14.64 29.32 -4.42
CA ARG A 434 14.24 28.36 -3.36
C ARG A 434 15.13 27.14 -3.36
N ARG A 435 16.44 27.34 -3.04
CA ARG A 435 17.53 26.35 -3.12
C ARG A 435 17.72 25.50 -1.87
N SER A 436 16.93 25.74 -0.82
CA SER A 436 16.99 24.90 0.40
C SER A 436 16.71 23.43 0.04
N ALA A 437 17.28 22.52 0.81
CA ALA A 437 17.00 21.08 0.64
C ALA A 437 15.49 20.84 0.65
N GLY A 438 14.99 20.11 -0.33
CA GLY A 438 13.56 19.88 -0.53
C GLY A 438 12.80 21.04 -1.22
N GLY A 439 13.47 22.12 -1.60
CA GLY A 439 12.88 23.26 -2.30
C GLY A 439 12.61 23.02 -3.78
N THR A 440 11.95 24.01 -4.44
CA THR A 440 11.51 23.87 -5.84
C THR A 440 12.57 24.22 -6.87
N ALA A 441 13.74 24.77 -6.47
CA ALA A 441 14.84 25.02 -7.41
C ALA A 441 15.29 23.72 -8.10
N ARG A 442 15.64 23.79 -9.38
CA ARG A 442 16.09 22.65 -10.17
C ARG A 442 17.12 21.80 -9.43
N ALA A 443 18.20 22.43 -8.94
CA ALA A 443 19.27 21.72 -8.25
C ALA A 443 18.80 20.97 -6.99
N ALA A 444 17.82 21.51 -6.25
CA ALA A 444 17.27 20.86 -5.09
C ALA A 444 16.41 19.63 -5.45
N ILE A 445 15.70 19.68 -6.60
CA ILE A 445 14.90 18.56 -7.11
C ILE A 445 15.83 17.46 -7.69
N GLU A 446 16.88 17.83 -8.41
CA GLU A 446 17.87 16.89 -8.95
C GLU A 446 18.52 16.06 -7.84
N VAL A 447 18.82 16.67 -6.69
CA VAL A 447 19.31 15.94 -5.50
C VAL A 447 18.26 14.93 -5.01
N GLN A 448 16.98 15.32 -4.94
CA GLN A 448 15.91 14.40 -4.54
C GLN A 448 15.76 13.23 -5.52
N ILE A 449 15.80 13.49 -6.82
CA ILE A 449 15.71 12.46 -7.87
C ILE A 449 16.90 11.51 -7.78
N ALA A 450 18.12 12.03 -7.58
CA ALA A 450 19.32 11.20 -7.43
C ALA A 450 19.25 10.28 -6.20
N GLN A 451 18.71 10.77 -5.09
CA GLN A 451 18.43 9.95 -3.91
C GLN A 451 17.36 8.90 -4.16
N ALA A 452 16.26 9.31 -4.81
CA ALA A 452 15.15 8.45 -5.15
C ALA A 452 15.56 7.28 -6.05
N ARG A 453 16.42 7.53 -7.05
CA ARG A 453 16.95 6.48 -7.93
C ARG A 453 17.72 5.41 -7.15
N LYS A 454 18.58 5.80 -6.20
CA LYS A 454 19.29 4.85 -5.34
C LYS A 454 18.32 3.99 -4.53
N LEU A 455 17.30 4.62 -3.93
CA LEU A 455 16.32 3.91 -3.11
C LEU A 455 15.49 2.88 -3.88
N VAL A 456 15.20 3.09 -5.17
CA VAL A 456 14.44 2.11 -5.98
C VAL A 456 15.30 1.02 -6.61
N GLU A 457 16.62 1.10 -6.48
CA GLU A 457 17.59 0.07 -6.89
C GLU A 457 17.92 -0.89 -5.72
N GLU A 458 17.66 -0.47 -4.47
CA GLU A 458 17.74 -1.27 -3.24
C GLU A 458 16.48 -2.13 -3.02
#